data_433d44530d0827408baa6449f397db08
#
_entry.id   433d44530d0827408baa6449f397db08
#
_cell.length_a   1.000
_cell.length_b   1.000
_cell.length_c   1.000
_cell.angle_alpha   90.00
_cell.angle_beta   90.00
_cell.angle_gamma   90.00
#
_symmetry.space_group_name_H-M   'P 1'
#
loop_
_entity.id
_entity.type
_entity.pdbx_description
1 polymer ?
#
loop_
_entity_poly.entity_id
_entity_poly.type
_entity_poly.pdbx_seq_one_letter_code
_entity_poly.pdbx_strand_id
1 'polypeptide(L)'
;MADRVMKTTVSELPESRARVEVEVSADEVAAALDAAARSLGKSLKLAGFRKGKIPSPVVIQRLGRDAVLDEALRSRIGRWYSQAIDDAQIAPVGDPDISLGELPADGEPMRFAFEIGVRPTATLGAWRGLEVARREPTAREADVERQLEDARERLARLEPVQRAAVRGDFVVIDYAGTIDGALIEGGHARGQLLELGSGRLVPGFEEGLIGAGAGEQRTIAIAFPQDYEPRQLAGRDATFEVTVSEVREKVLPELDDDFATDAAGFETLDEMRAELRAGLLSADERAVEREFRGAVLDAAVAAARVSVPDALIDARAQETWERTLHSLEHRGLSKDAFLQIAGKSEEELLAESRPDAEQSLRREAVLAAIIAEEGIEPSDADLLAALVDGLAPEQRPANAGEEAKLLDRLRKAGRLQELREDVAGEQALELLVSAATPLAPGLAAAREKLWTPGS
;
A
#
# COMPACT_ATOMS: atom_id res chain seq x y z
N MET A 1 -9.04 -25.85 43.33
CA MET A 1 -9.23 -24.68 42.44
C MET A 1 -7.88 -23.99 42.40
N ALA A 2 -7.21 -23.98 41.26
CA ALA A 2 -5.95 -23.22 41.13
C ALA A 2 -6.30 -21.73 41.33
N ASP A 3 -5.70 -21.11 42.34
CA ASP A 3 -5.82 -19.66 42.54
C ASP A 3 -5.38 -18.97 41.23
N ARG A 4 -6.30 -18.23 40.59
CA ARG A 4 -5.97 -17.47 39.40
C ARG A 4 -4.91 -16.42 39.77
N VAL A 5 -3.75 -16.51 39.14
CA VAL A 5 -2.59 -15.63 39.37
C VAL A 5 -2.98 -14.17 39.17
N MET A 6 -3.96 -13.89 38.31
CA MET A 6 -4.47 -12.56 38.03
C MET A 6 -5.99 -12.56 37.86
N LYS A 7 -6.62 -11.43 38.16
CA LYS A 7 -8.02 -11.12 37.81
C LYS A 7 -8.02 -9.93 36.88
N THR A 8 -8.77 -10.06 35.80
CA THR A 8 -8.88 -9.04 34.76
C THR A 8 -10.33 -8.60 34.64
N THR A 9 -10.60 -7.30 34.63
CA THR A 9 -11.91 -6.71 34.40
C THR A 9 -11.80 -5.73 33.24
N VAL A 10 -12.65 -5.89 32.23
CA VAL A 10 -12.67 -5.06 31.02
C VAL A 10 -13.88 -4.14 31.09
N SER A 11 -13.68 -2.87 30.82
CA SER A 11 -14.73 -1.88 30.59
C SER A 11 -14.49 -1.19 29.24
N GLU A 12 -15.53 -1.16 28.42
CA GLU A 12 -15.49 -0.44 27.16
C GLU A 12 -15.51 1.05 27.39
N LEU A 13 -14.66 1.77 26.67
CA LEU A 13 -14.61 3.23 26.65
C LEU A 13 -15.12 3.73 25.28
N PRO A 14 -15.54 5.00 25.18
CA PRO A 14 -15.80 5.62 23.88
C PRO A 14 -14.62 5.49 22.93
N GLU A 15 -14.88 5.63 21.61
CA GLU A 15 -13.86 5.64 20.56
C GLU A 15 -13.06 4.33 20.44
N SER A 16 -13.74 3.18 20.55
CA SER A 16 -13.11 1.85 20.45
C SER A 16 -11.86 1.72 21.32
N ARG A 17 -11.93 2.18 22.55
CA ARG A 17 -10.92 1.96 23.60
C ARG A 17 -11.47 1.01 24.65
N ALA A 18 -10.59 0.28 25.28
CA ALA A 18 -10.92 -0.52 26.46
C ALA A 18 -10.02 -0.14 27.62
N ARG A 19 -10.61 -0.05 28.79
CA ARG A 19 -9.89 0.03 30.06
C ARG A 19 -9.88 -1.34 30.70
N VAL A 20 -8.69 -1.83 30.94
CA VAL A 20 -8.48 -3.15 31.58
C VAL A 20 -7.91 -2.92 32.96
N GLU A 21 -8.65 -3.33 33.99
CA GLU A 21 -8.19 -3.32 35.36
C GLU A 21 -7.66 -4.71 35.72
N VAL A 22 -6.46 -4.76 36.26
CA VAL A 22 -5.73 -5.98 36.58
C VAL A 22 -5.40 -6.02 38.07
N GLU A 23 -5.75 -7.11 38.70
CA GLU A 23 -5.36 -7.41 40.07
C GLU A 23 -4.45 -8.65 40.07
N VAL A 24 -3.16 -8.45 40.39
CA VAL A 24 -2.14 -9.50 40.51
C VAL A 24 -2.13 -10.02 41.94
N SER A 25 -2.17 -11.34 42.12
CA SER A 25 -2.24 -11.95 43.47
C SER A 25 -1.03 -11.61 44.33
N ALA A 26 -1.21 -11.56 45.64
CA ALA A 26 -0.13 -11.29 46.60
C ALA A 26 1.04 -12.29 46.48
N ASP A 27 0.75 -13.53 46.14
CA ASP A 27 1.76 -14.59 45.94
C ASP A 27 2.64 -14.31 44.70
N GLU A 28 2.04 -13.87 43.59
CA GLU A 28 2.81 -13.50 42.40
C GLU A 28 3.63 -12.21 42.61
N VAL A 29 3.09 -11.26 43.38
CA VAL A 29 3.84 -10.03 43.76
C VAL A 29 5.04 -10.41 44.63
N ALA A 30 4.86 -11.31 45.60
CA ALA A 30 5.95 -11.79 46.46
C ALA A 30 7.02 -12.55 45.63
N ALA A 31 6.59 -13.37 44.66
CA ALA A 31 7.52 -14.08 43.76
C ALA A 31 8.30 -13.10 42.85
N ALA A 32 7.63 -12.06 42.34
CA ALA A 32 8.26 -11.01 41.54
C ALA A 32 9.28 -10.21 42.38
N LEU A 33 8.93 -9.84 43.60
CA LEU A 33 9.81 -9.15 44.57
C LEU A 33 11.07 -9.96 44.86
N ASP A 34 10.91 -11.26 45.15
CA ASP A 34 12.05 -12.16 45.42
C ASP A 34 12.96 -12.34 44.20
N ALA A 35 12.38 -12.42 42.99
CA ALA A 35 13.11 -12.50 41.75
C ALA A 35 13.93 -11.21 41.47
N ALA A 36 13.32 -10.05 41.68
CA ALA A 36 13.98 -8.75 41.54
C ALA A 36 15.11 -8.58 42.58
N ALA A 37 14.85 -8.95 43.85
CA ALA A 37 15.87 -8.93 44.90
C ALA A 37 17.09 -9.83 44.55
N ARG A 38 16.86 -11.02 43.99
CA ARG A 38 17.96 -11.89 43.52
C ARG A 38 18.72 -11.26 42.36
N SER A 39 18.02 -10.59 41.46
CA SER A 39 18.66 -9.91 40.31
C SER A 39 19.54 -8.76 40.78
N LEU A 40 19.03 -7.87 41.61
CA LEU A 40 19.75 -6.75 42.19
C LEU A 40 20.93 -7.22 43.07
N GLY A 41 20.73 -8.33 43.80
CA GLY A 41 21.77 -8.96 44.62
C GLY A 41 23.03 -9.42 43.86
N LYS A 42 22.92 -9.66 42.54
CA LYS A 42 24.07 -10.03 41.69
C LYS A 42 25.07 -8.88 41.51
N SER A 43 24.58 -7.65 41.48
CA SER A 43 25.38 -6.44 41.30
C SER A 43 25.84 -5.84 42.65
N LEU A 44 25.14 -6.16 43.75
CA LEU A 44 25.40 -5.58 45.07
C LEU A 44 26.69 -6.14 45.70
N LYS A 45 27.47 -5.27 46.32
CA LYS A 45 28.61 -5.65 47.17
C LYS A 45 28.25 -5.36 48.62
N LEU A 46 28.15 -6.40 49.43
CA LEU A 46 27.85 -6.27 50.86
C LEU A 46 28.87 -7.01 51.70
N ALA A 47 29.38 -6.36 52.75
CA ALA A 47 30.34 -6.96 53.64
C ALA A 47 29.72 -8.20 54.33
N GLY A 48 30.42 -9.31 54.36
CA GLY A 48 29.93 -10.57 54.92
C GLY A 48 29.30 -11.52 53.92
N PHE A 49 29.06 -11.10 52.66
CA PHE A 49 28.44 -11.96 51.64
C PHE A 49 29.30 -12.03 50.38
N ARG A 50 29.34 -13.22 49.78
CA ARG A 50 29.99 -13.40 48.46
C ARG A 50 29.13 -12.76 47.38
N LYS A 51 29.75 -12.07 46.42
CA LYS A 51 29.06 -11.44 45.27
C LYS A 51 28.06 -12.40 44.60
N GLY A 52 26.81 -11.98 44.46
CA GLY A 52 25.71 -12.76 43.84
C GLY A 52 25.14 -13.88 44.76
N LYS A 53 25.50 -13.95 46.05
CA LYS A 53 24.95 -14.91 47.01
C LYS A 53 24.31 -14.24 48.25
N ILE A 54 23.83 -13.02 48.07
CA ILE A 54 23.11 -12.27 49.10
C ILE A 54 21.64 -12.76 49.10
N PRO A 55 21.10 -13.21 50.29
CA PRO A 55 19.71 -13.60 50.40
C PRO A 55 18.77 -12.44 50.09
N SER A 56 17.63 -12.72 49.41
CA SER A 56 16.64 -11.69 49.02
C SER A 56 16.19 -10.80 50.20
N PRO A 57 15.86 -11.33 51.39
CA PRO A 57 15.47 -10.46 52.53
C PRO A 57 16.53 -9.43 52.91
N VAL A 58 17.83 -9.78 52.81
CA VAL A 58 18.94 -8.86 53.12
C VAL A 58 19.08 -7.79 52.05
N VAL A 59 18.81 -8.14 50.77
CA VAL A 59 18.79 -7.18 49.67
C VAL A 59 17.64 -6.17 49.84
N ILE A 60 16.45 -6.68 50.18
CA ILE A 60 15.26 -5.85 50.40
C ILE A 60 15.46 -4.92 51.60
N GLN A 61 16.02 -5.43 52.70
CA GLN A 61 16.32 -4.60 53.88
C GLN A 61 17.36 -3.49 53.55
N ARG A 62 18.32 -3.78 52.67
CA ARG A 62 19.41 -2.84 52.35
C ARG A 62 19.00 -1.74 51.35
N LEU A 63 18.20 -2.11 50.33
CA LEU A 63 17.78 -1.20 49.26
C LEU A 63 16.44 -0.51 49.55
N GLY A 64 15.68 -1.03 50.49
CA GLY A 64 14.29 -0.69 50.74
C GLY A 64 13.35 -1.52 49.87
N ARG A 65 12.16 -1.87 50.45
CA ARG A 65 11.15 -2.69 49.75
C ARG A 65 10.64 -2.00 48.49
N ASP A 66 10.41 -0.70 48.55
CA ASP A 66 9.84 0.07 47.44
C ASP A 66 10.77 0.08 46.23
N ALA A 67 12.07 0.26 46.44
CA ALA A 67 13.07 0.25 45.36
C ALA A 67 13.17 -1.14 44.68
N VAL A 68 13.06 -2.23 45.47
CA VAL A 68 13.06 -3.60 44.92
C VAL A 68 11.73 -3.91 44.21
N LEU A 69 10.61 -3.38 44.71
CA LEU A 69 9.30 -3.52 44.09
C LEU A 69 9.22 -2.79 42.76
N ASP A 70 9.81 -1.60 42.68
CA ASP A 70 9.92 -0.83 41.42
C ASP A 70 10.66 -1.64 40.33
N GLU A 71 11.76 -2.28 40.69
CA GLU A 71 12.50 -3.16 39.76
C GLU A 71 11.68 -4.43 39.42
N ALA A 72 10.93 -4.98 40.36
CA ALA A 72 10.03 -6.11 40.12
C ALA A 72 8.95 -5.73 39.11
N LEU A 73 8.33 -4.57 39.28
CA LEU A 73 7.31 -4.03 38.35
C LEU A 73 7.90 -3.83 36.96
N ARG A 74 9.00 -3.13 36.82
CA ARG A 74 9.67 -2.91 35.51
C ARG A 74 9.96 -4.23 34.79
N SER A 75 10.35 -5.25 35.52
CA SER A 75 10.68 -6.55 34.93
C SER A 75 9.46 -7.42 34.59
N ARG A 76 8.30 -7.17 35.20
CA ARG A 76 7.12 -8.03 35.11
C ARG A 76 5.92 -7.41 34.41
N ILE A 77 5.83 -6.07 34.37
CA ILE A 77 4.65 -5.37 33.87
C ILE A 77 4.29 -5.79 32.42
N GLY A 78 5.29 -5.95 31.55
CA GLY A 78 5.05 -6.41 30.18
C GLY A 78 4.44 -7.80 30.10
N ARG A 79 4.88 -8.73 30.98
CA ARG A 79 4.29 -10.08 31.03
C ARG A 79 2.87 -10.06 31.59
N TRP A 80 2.62 -9.30 32.65
CA TRP A 80 1.27 -9.15 33.21
C TRP A 80 0.31 -8.49 32.25
N TYR A 81 0.80 -7.49 31.48
CA TYR A 81 0.05 -6.88 30.41
C TYR A 81 -0.36 -7.91 29.34
N SER A 82 0.62 -8.65 28.77
CA SER A 82 0.32 -9.65 27.75
C SER A 82 -0.68 -10.70 28.25
N GLN A 83 -0.50 -11.19 29.48
CA GLN A 83 -1.43 -12.15 30.07
C GLN A 83 -2.83 -11.55 30.30
N ALA A 84 -2.92 -10.26 30.68
CA ALA A 84 -4.20 -9.58 30.85
C ALA A 84 -4.94 -9.39 29.50
N ILE A 85 -4.23 -9.10 28.41
CA ILE A 85 -4.77 -9.03 27.06
C ILE A 85 -5.33 -10.40 26.64
N ASP A 86 -4.57 -11.49 26.85
CA ASP A 86 -5.00 -12.86 26.53
C ASP A 86 -6.25 -13.26 27.34
N ASP A 87 -6.25 -12.98 28.67
CA ASP A 87 -7.39 -13.26 29.55
C ASP A 87 -8.63 -12.43 29.18
N ALA A 88 -8.45 -11.20 28.72
CA ALA A 88 -9.49 -10.29 28.28
C ALA A 88 -10.03 -10.60 26.89
N GLN A 89 -9.31 -11.40 26.10
CA GLN A 89 -9.63 -11.74 24.71
C GLN A 89 -9.85 -10.49 23.82
N ILE A 90 -9.09 -9.43 24.06
CA ILE A 90 -9.12 -8.20 23.25
C ILE A 90 -7.98 -8.22 22.23
N ALA A 91 -8.24 -7.63 21.06
CA ALA A 91 -7.23 -7.38 20.05
C ALA A 91 -6.68 -5.94 20.22
N PRO A 92 -5.53 -5.76 20.91
CA PRO A 92 -5.01 -4.46 21.22
C PRO A 92 -4.49 -3.76 19.98
N VAL A 93 -4.63 -2.44 19.92
CA VAL A 93 -4.09 -1.59 18.85
C VAL A 93 -3.42 -0.37 19.45
N GLY A 94 -2.19 -0.11 19.01
CA GLY A 94 -1.35 0.96 19.55
C GLY A 94 -0.71 0.62 20.89
N ASP A 95 -0.04 1.61 21.48
CA ASP A 95 0.61 1.47 22.77
C ASP A 95 -0.37 1.66 23.93
N PRO A 96 -0.27 0.83 25.00
CA PRO A 96 -1.14 0.99 26.16
C PRO A 96 -0.73 2.21 27.01
N ASP A 97 -1.71 2.95 27.50
CA ASP A 97 -1.53 3.92 28.58
C ASP A 97 -1.69 3.20 29.93
N ILE A 98 -0.56 2.93 30.59
CA ILE A 98 -0.52 2.13 31.81
C ILE A 98 -0.55 3.04 33.04
N SER A 99 -1.57 2.91 33.86
CA SER A 99 -1.71 3.59 35.14
C SER A 99 -1.43 2.59 36.29
N LEU A 100 -0.34 2.81 36.99
CA LEU A 100 -0.03 2.04 38.18
C LEU A 100 -0.82 2.59 39.39
N GLY A 101 -1.47 1.69 40.13
CA GLY A 101 -2.05 2.04 41.41
C GLY A 101 -1.03 2.29 42.51
N GLU A 102 -1.48 2.41 43.76
CA GLU A 102 -0.58 2.49 44.90
C GLU A 102 0.26 1.20 45.04
N LEU A 103 1.52 1.34 45.43
CA LEU A 103 2.40 0.22 45.65
C LEU A 103 1.84 -0.64 46.80
N PRO A 104 1.69 -1.97 46.59
CA PRO A 104 1.02 -2.85 47.58
C PRO A 104 1.89 -2.99 48.85
N ALA A 105 1.24 -3.01 50.02
CA ALA A 105 1.89 -3.42 51.25
C ALA A 105 2.26 -4.90 51.22
N ASP A 106 2.94 -5.35 52.27
CA ASP A 106 3.37 -6.77 52.32
C ASP A 106 2.17 -7.71 52.48
N GLY A 107 2.09 -8.69 51.57
CA GLY A 107 0.94 -9.62 51.51
C GLY A 107 -0.30 -9.08 50.82
N GLU A 108 -0.26 -7.90 50.21
CA GLU A 108 -1.37 -7.32 49.45
C GLU A 108 -1.21 -7.55 47.95
N PRO A 109 -2.36 -7.67 47.22
CA PRO A 109 -2.36 -7.77 45.77
C PRO A 109 -1.96 -6.43 45.12
N MET A 110 -1.32 -6.50 43.95
CA MET A 110 -1.00 -5.31 43.12
C MET A 110 -2.13 -5.01 42.16
N ARG A 111 -2.51 -3.73 42.08
CA ARG A 111 -3.52 -3.28 41.12
C ARG A 111 -2.90 -2.30 40.14
N PHE A 112 -3.18 -2.51 38.88
CA PHE A 112 -2.88 -1.55 37.83
C PHE A 112 -4.01 -1.56 36.80
N ALA A 113 -4.10 -0.50 36.02
CA ALA A 113 -5.02 -0.43 34.90
C ALA A 113 -4.26 0.03 33.66
N PHE A 114 -4.75 -0.34 32.52
CA PHE A 114 -4.29 0.23 31.27
C PHE A 114 -5.46 0.52 30.35
N GLU A 115 -5.30 1.58 29.57
CA GLU A 115 -6.23 1.93 28.51
C GLU A 115 -5.54 1.65 27.17
N ILE A 116 -6.26 0.98 26.28
CA ILE A 116 -5.72 0.60 24.97
C ILE A 116 -6.79 0.73 23.90
N GLY A 117 -6.38 1.11 22.68
CA GLY A 117 -7.24 1.00 21.52
C GLY A 117 -7.56 -0.47 21.25
N VAL A 118 -8.79 -0.74 20.84
CA VAL A 118 -9.23 -2.05 20.38
C VAL A 118 -9.69 -1.93 18.93
N ARG A 119 -9.64 -3.03 18.18
CA ARG A 119 -10.16 -3.00 16.79
C ARG A 119 -11.58 -2.44 16.80
N PRO A 120 -11.90 -1.50 15.90
CA PRO A 120 -13.24 -0.94 15.81
C PRO A 120 -14.27 -2.04 15.57
N THR A 121 -15.36 -1.99 16.31
CA THR A 121 -16.51 -2.86 16.07
C THR A 121 -17.57 -2.09 15.31
N ALA A 122 -18.20 -2.74 14.33
CA ALA A 122 -19.32 -2.18 13.61
C ALA A 122 -20.64 -2.69 14.15
N THR A 123 -21.59 -1.78 14.38
CA THR A 123 -23.00 -2.15 14.49
C THR A 123 -23.61 -2.13 13.11
N LEU A 124 -23.93 -3.30 12.56
CA LEU A 124 -24.47 -3.41 11.22
C LEU A 124 -25.85 -2.76 11.11
N GLY A 125 -26.08 -2.05 10.00
CA GLY A 125 -27.39 -1.64 9.59
C GLY A 125 -28.03 -2.65 8.63
N ALA A 126 -28.97 -2.22 7.82
CA ALA A 126 -29.53 -3.08 6.76
C ALA A 126 -28.53 -3.24 5.63
N TRP A 127 -27.64 -4.22 5.73
CA TRP A 127 -26.60 -4.47 4.73
C TRP A 127 -27.04 -5.40 3.59
N ARG A 128 -28.17 -6.12 3.74
CA ARG A 128 -28.75 -6.94 2.67
C ARG A 128 -29.70 -6.13 1.82
N GLY A 129 -29.71 -6.38 0.51
CA GLY A 129 -30.58 -5.69 -0.43
C GLY A 129 -30.18 -4.23 -0.68
N LEU A 130 -28.92 -3.86 -0.43
CA LEU A 130 -28.38 -2.53 -0.76
C LEU A 130 -28.50 -2.28 -2.25
N GLU A 131 -29.09 -1.16 -2.62
CA GLU A 131 -29.22 -0.75 -4.01
C GLU A 131 -28.01 0.11 -4.39
N VAL A 132 -27.18 -0.40 -5.31
CA VAL A 132 -25.91 0.23 -5.67
C VAL A 132 -25.79 0.39 -7.18
N ALA A 133 -25.27 1.54 -7.62
CA ALA A 133 -25.05 1.79 -9.03
C ALA A 133 -24.02 0.81 -9.62
N ARG A 134 -24.38 0.17 -10.75
CA ARG A 134 -23.48 -0.65 -11.55
C ARG A 134 -23.57 -0.20 -13.00
N ARG A 135 -22.46 0.28 -13.55
CA ARG A 135 -22.43 0.62 -14.98
C ARG A 135 -22.31 -0.62 -15.84
N GLU A 136 -22.72 -0.51 -17.08
CA GLU A 136 -22.48 -1.57 -18.07
C GLU A 136 -21.03 -1.50 -18.56
N PRO A 137 -20.37 -2.66 -18.77
CA PRO A 137 -19.05 -2.68 -19.37
C PRO A 137 -19.12 -2.25 -20.83
N THR A 138 -18.10 -1.51 -21.27
CA THR A 138 -18.04 -0.96 -22.62
C THR A 138 -16.65 -1.06 -23.21
N ALA A 139 -16.56 -1.40 -24.49
CA ALA A 139 -15.35 -1.23 -25.29
C ALA A 139 -15.62 -0.11 -26.32
N ARG A 140 -15.01 1.05 -26.11
CA ARG A 140 -15.22 2.18 -27.03
C ARG A 140 -14.39 1.96 -28.29
N GLU A 141 -14.99 2.17 -29.45
CA GLU A 141 -14.32 2.03 -30.75
C GLU A 141 -13.07 2.91 -30.85
N ALA A 142 -13.09 4.10 -30.28
CA ALA A 142 -11.92 4.97 -30.20
C ALA A 142 -10.72 4.35 -29.45
N ASP A 143 -10.96 3.47 -28.48
CA ASP A 143 -9.90 2.78 -27.75
C ASP A 143 -9.34 1.61 -28.60
N VAL A 144 -10.18 0.95 -29.39
CA VAL A 144 -9.77 -0.09 -30.35
C VAL A 144 -8.87 0.54 -31.43
N GLU A 145 -9.32 1.64 -32.03
CA GLU A 145 -8.53 2.33 -33.08
C GLU A 145 -7.21 2.89 -32.52
N ARG A 146 -7.19 3.37 -31.29
CA ARG A 146 -5.94 3.80 -30.62
C ARG A 146 -4.97 2.63 -30.47
N GLN A 147 -5.42 1.45 -30.01
CA GLN A 147 -4.56 0.28 -29.90
C GLN A 147 -4.03 -0.21 -31.25
N LEU A 148 -4.86 -0.11 -32.31
CA LEU A 148 -4.42 -0.39 -33.67
C LEU A 148 -3.35 0.59 -34.15
N GLU A 149 -3.53 1.89 -33.89
CA GLU A 149 -2.54 2.90 -34.27
C GLU A 149 -1.24 2.76 -33.47
N ASP A 150 -1.33 2.44 -32.17
CA ASP A 150 -0.15 2.11 -31.35
C ASP A 150 0.61 0.88 -31.89
N ALA A 151 -0.11 -0.13 -32.40
CA ALA A 151 0.51 -1.29 -33.04
C ALA A 151 1.13 -0.94 -34.39
N ARG A 152 0.45 -0.09 -35.16
CA ARG A 152 0.90 0.44 -36.45
C ARG A 152 2.19 1.26 -36.29
N GLU A 153 2.25 2.10 -35.27
CA GLU A 153 3.45 2.88 -34.97
C GLU A 153 4.65 2.01 -34.59
N ARG A 154 4.42 0.90 -33.87
CA ARG A 154 5.51 -0.07 -33.53
C ARG A 154 6.08 -0.76 -34.74
N LEU A 155 5.30 -0.94 -35.80
CA LEU A 155 5.73 -1.54 -37.08
C LEU A 155 6.18 -0.52 -38.12
N ALA A 156 6.22 0.76 -37.74
CA ALA A 156 6.71 1.82 -38.62
C ALA A 156 8.13 1.53 -39.10
N ARG A 157 8.37 1.79 -40.41
CA ARG A 157 9.68 1.69 -41.01
C ARG A 157 10.26 3.08 -41.25
N LEU A 158 11.55 3.21 -41.06
CA LEU A 158 12.25 4.46 -41.33
C LEU A 158 12.93 4.38 -42.69
N GLU A 159 12.40 5.06 -43.71
CA GLU A 159 12.92 5.08 -45.07
C GLU A 159 13.71 6.34 -45.32
N PRO A 160 14.95 6.26 -45.89
CA PRO A 160 15.75 7.42 -46.20
C PRO A 160 15.10 8.23 -47.31
N VAL A 161 15.04 9.56 -47.13
CA VAL A 161 14.45 10.48 -48.10
C VAL A 161 15.43 11.60 -48.48
N GLN A 162 15.34 12.09 -49.74
CA GLN A 162 16.22 13.15 -50.26
C GLN A 162 15.56 14.54 -50.23
N ARG A 163 14.60 14.74 -49.31
CA ARG A 163 13.94 16.04 -49.10
C ARG A 163 14.36 16.66 -47.76
N ALA A 164 14.05 17.93 -47.62
CA ALA A 164 14.18 18.61 -46.35
C ALA A 164 13.28 17.93 -45.26
N ALA A 165 13.81 17.83 -44.04
CA ALA A 165 13.15 17.20 -42.91
C ALA A 165 11.91 18.00 -42.49
N VAL A 166 10.83 17.31 -42.22
CA VAL A 166 9.58 17.87 -41.70
C VAL A 166 9.30 17.30 -40.33
N ARG A 167 8.32 17.87 -39.62
CA ARG A 167 7.88 17.34 -38.32
C ARG A 167 7.35 15.91 -38.50
N GLY A 168 7.78 15.00 -37.61
CA GLY A 168 7.47 13.56 -37.66
C GLY A 168 8.54 12.73 -38.39
N ASP A 169 9.49 13.37 -39.13
CA ASP A 169 10.63 12.65 -39.67
C ASP A 169 11.68 12.32 -38.60
N PHE A 170 12.47 11.33 -38.89
CA PHE A 170 13.66 11.00 -38.13
C PHE A 170 14.91 11.53 -38.83
N VAL A 171 15.78 12.15 -38.07
CA VAL A 171 17.08 12.61 -38.58
C VAL A 171 18.21 11.91 -37.86
N VAL A 172 19.25 11.52 -38.60
CA VAL A 172 20.50 11.05 -38.02
C VAL A 172 21.43 12.22 -37.94
N ILE A 173 21.87 12.62 -36.76
CA ILE A 173 22.63 13.81 -36.50
C ILE A 173 23.94 13.54 -35.77
N ASP A 174 24.96 14.35 -36.10
CA ASP A 174 26.12 14.58 -35.25
C ASP A 174 25.98 15.96 -34.65
N TYR A 175 26.16 16.12 -33.35
CA TYR A 175 26.07 17.45 -32.73
C TYR A 175 27.15 17.68 -31.67
N ALA A 176 27.48 18.95 -31.48
CA ALA A 176 28.36 19.41 -30.41
C ALA A 176 27.82 20.73 -29.84
N GLY A 177 27.49 20.72 -28.54
CA GLY A 177 26.98 21.88 -27.84
C GLY A 177 28.07 22.65 -27.09
N THR A 178 27.98 23.96 -27.13
CA THR A 178 28.88 24.89 -26.42
C THR A 178 28.08 25.92 -25.62
N ILE A 179 28.64 26.33 -24.49
CA ILE A 179 28.18 27.45 -23.69
C ILE A 179 29.36 28.39 -23.50
N ASP A 180 29.23 29.68 -23.85
CA ASP A 180 30.30 30.67 -23.80
C ASP A 180 31.60 30.23 -24.53
N GLY A 181 31.44 29.41 -25.57
CA GLY A 181 32.56 28.85 -26.35
C GLY A 181 33.23 27.60 -25.73
N ALA A 182 32.81 27.14 -24.58
CA ALA A 182 33.30 25.91 -23.97
C ALA A 182 32.34 24.74 -24.26
N LEU A 183 32.89 23.55 -24.56
CA LEU A 183 32.10 22.34 -24.81
C LEU A 183 31.34 21.95 -23.56
N ILE A 184 30.07 21.58 -23.74
CA ILE A 184 29.20 21.04 -22.69
C ILE A 184 29.60 19.59 -22.43
N GLU A 185 29.83 19.21 -21.19
CA GLU A 185 30.08 17.82 -20.80
C GLU A 185 28.85 16.95 -21.10
N GLY A 186 29.01 15.91 -21.94
CA GLY A 186 27.90 15.11 -22.46
C GLY A 186 27.05 15.79 -23.56
N GLY A 187 27.37 17.02 -23.95
CA GLY A 187 26.64 17.80 -24.96
C GLY A 187 27.05 17.48 -26.41
N HIS A 188 27.62 16.30 -26.69
CA HIS A 188 28.00 15.90 -28.05
C HIS A 188 27.65 14.42 -28.30
N ALA A 189 27.21 14.12 -29.51
CA ALA A 189 27.00 12.75 -29.98
C ALA A 189 27.23 12.65 -31.49
N ARG A 190 27.41 11.42 -31.96
CA ARG A 190 27.49 11.09 -33.37
C ARG A 190 26.51 9.99 -33.75
N GLY A 191 25.90 10.10 -34.92
CA GLY A 191 24.93 9.13 -35.41
C GLY A 191 23.68 9.00 -34.55
N GLN A 192 23.31 10.07 -33.85
CA GLN A 192 22.13 10.07 -32.98
C GLN A 192 20.86 10.12 -33.85
N LEU A 193 19.98 9.15 -33.69
CA LEU A 193 18.65 9.15 -34.30
C LEU A 193 17.71 9.99 -33.45
N LEU A 194 17.04 10.96 -34.06
CA LEU A 194 16.13 11.91 -33.43
C LEU A 194 14.84 12.03 -34.22
N GLU A 195 13.69 11.92 -33.56
CA GLU A 195 12.37 12.21 -34.12
C GLU A 195 12.05 13.70 -33.96
N LEU A 196 11.78 14.39 -35.09
CA LEU A 196 11.48 15.82 -35.07
C LEU A 196 10.04 16.09 -34.65
N GLY A 197 9.87 16.87 -33.58
CA GLY A 197 8.58 17.21 -33.00
C GLY A 197 8.13 16.25 -31.88
N SER A 198 9.04 15.39 -31.41
CA SER A 198 8.80 14.48 -30.26
C SER A 198 8.74 15.23 -28.93
N GLY A 199 9.35 16.41 -28.84
CA GLY A 199 9.45 17.21 -27.63
C GLY A 199 10.33 16.56 -26.53
N ARG A 200 11.21 15.62 -26.91
CA ARG A 200 12.11 14.92 -25.96
C ARG A 200 13.38 15.71 -25.67
N LEU A 201 13.72 16.65 -26.53
CA LEU A 201 14.90 17.52 -26.37
C LEU A 201 14.49 18.89 -25.86
N VAL A 202 15.52 19.68 -25.53
CA VAL A 202 15.32 21.05 -25.08
C VAL A 202 14.56 21.85 -26.13
N PRO A 203 13.55 22.65 -25.75
CA PRO A 203 12.77 23.44 -26.69
C PRO A 203 13.65 24.29 -27.64
N GLY A 204 13.32 24.33 -28.93
CA GLY A 204 14.08 25.02 -29.95
C GLY A 204 15.09 24.14 -30.68
N PHE A 205 15.52 23.03 -30.13
CA PHE A 205 16.51 22.15 -30.77
C PHE A 205 15.91 21.39 -31.96
N GLU A 206 14.79 20.71 -31.76
CA GLU A 206 14.09 19.95 -32.82
C GLU A 206 13.56 20.90 -33.91
N GLU A 207 13.02 22.04 -33.50
CA GLU A 207 12.51 23.07 -34.39
C GLU A 207 13.61 23.65 -35.30
N GLY A 208 14.85 23.80 -34.80
CA GLY A 208 16.01 24.26 -35.55
C GLY A 208 16.44 23.29 -36.66
N LEU A 209 16.02 22.02 -36.59
CA LEU A 209 16.32 20.97 -37.57
C LEU A 209 15.23 20.81 -38.63
N ILE A 210 14.04 21.36 -38.42
CA ILE A 210 12.98 21.32 -39.43
C ILE A 210 13.46 22.10 -40.66
N GLY A 211 13.32 21.50 -41.84
CA GLY A 211 13.76 22.05 -43.09
C GLY A 211 15.24 21.79 -43.43
N ALA A 212 15.98 21.05 -42.59
CA ALA A 212 17.34 20.65 -42.89
C ALA A 212 17.39 19.47 -43.86
N GLY A 213 18.30 19.48 -44.79
CA GLY A 213 18.56 18.34 -45.69
C GLY A 213 19.72 17.46 -45.23
N ALA A 214 19.81 16.26 -45.82
CA ALA A 214 20.95 15.38 -45.58
C ALA A 214 22.28 16.06 -46.06
N GLY A 215 23.31 15.99 -45.23
CA GLY A 215 24.60 16.64 -45.42
C GLY A 215 24.65 18.12 -44.98
N GLU A 216 23.54 18.70 -44.53
CA GLU A 216 23.47 20.11 -44.12
C GLU A 216 23.99 20.28 -42.68
N GLN A 217 24.72 21.40 -42.49
CA GLN A 217 25.15 21.84 -41.16
C GLN A 217 24.27 22.99 -40.68
N ARG A 218 23.86 22.94 -39.43
CA ARG A 218 23.04 23.96 -38.77
C ARG A 218 23.66 24.38 -37.44
N THR A 219 23.56 25.66 -37.15
CA THR A 219 23.88 26.20 -35.83
C THR A 219 22.57 26.53 -35.14
N ILE A 220 22.29 25.86 -34.03
CA ILE A 220 21.03 26.01 -33.28
C ILE A 220 21.34 26.65 -31.94
N ALA A 221 20.74 27.81 -31.68
CA ALA A 221 20.80 28.47 -30.38
C ALA A 221 19.57 28.13 -29.58
N ILE A 222 19.75 27.65 -28.35
CA ILE A 222 18.69 27.32 -27.41
C ILE A 222 18.96 27.95 -26.04
N ALA A 223 17.92 28.15 -25.26
CA ALA A 223 18.02 28.45 -23.83
C ALA A 223 17.56 27.24 -23.03
N PHE A 224 18.42 26.76 -22.13
CA PHE A 224 18.01 25.69 -21.22
C PHE A 224 16.88 26.16 -20.26
N PRO A 225 15.85 25.36 -19.97
CA PRO A 225 14.83 25.67 -18.99
C PRO A 225 15.45 26.00 -17.61
N GLN A 226 14.74 26.81 -16.82
CA GLN A 226 15.21 27.19 -15.46
C GLN A 226 15.28 26.00 -14.49
N ASP A 227 14.49 24.99 -14.75
CA ASP A 227 14.39 23.73 -13.99
C ASP A 227 15.18 22.58 -14.61
N TYR A 228 16.08 22.87 -15.56
CA TYR A 228 16.86 21.83 -16.26
C TYR A 228 17.87 21.16 -15.32
N GLU A 229 17.93 19.83 -15.37
CA GLU A 229 18.96 19.02 -14.73
C GLU A 229 20.01 18.59 -15.78
N PRO A 230 21.32 18.87 -15.56
CA PRO A 230 22.03 19.39 -14.38
C PRO A 230 21.85 20.92 -14.18
N ARG A 231 21.73 21.34 -12.91
CA ARG A 231 21.54 22.76 -12.52
C ARG A 231 22.58 23.73 -13.09
N GLN A 232 23.77 23.24 -13.46
CA GLN A 232 24.85 24.03 -14.06
C GLN A 232 24.50 24.56 -15.43
N LEU A 233 23.53 23.95 -16.11
CA LEU A 233 23.03 24.33 -17.44
C LEU A 233 21.72 25.12 -17.37
N ALA A 234 21.00 25.05 -16.27
CA ALA A 234 19.69 25.67 -16.08
C ALA A 234 19.74 27.20 -16.39
N GLY A 235 18.81 27.65 -17.23
CA GLY A 235 18.68 29.05 -17.64
C GLY A 235 19.81 29.61 -18.49
N ARG A 236 20.78 28.80 -18.96
CA ARG A 236 21.89 29.26 -19.77
C ARG A 236 21.60 29.10 -21.24
N ASP A 237 22.13 30.06 -22.05
CA ASP A 237 22.11 29.95 -23.48
C ASP A 237 23.22 29.01 -23.99
N ALA A 238 22.88 28.15 -24.92
CA ALA A 238 23.79 27.23 -25.55
C ALA A 238 23.69 27.29 -27.08
N THR A 239 24.79 26.98 -27.73
CA THR A 239 24.86 26.89 -29.19
C THR A 239 25.28 25.49 -29.58
N PHE A 240 24.49 24.84 -30.42
CA PHE A 240 24.76 23.51 -30.95
C PHE A 240 25.13 23.60 -32.42
N GLU A 241 26.28 23.05 -32.77
CA GLU A 241 26.66 22.78 -34.16
C GLU A 241 26.15 21.37 -34.49
N VAL A 242 25.23 21.27 -35.45
CA VAL A 242 24.58 20.02 -35.81
C VAL A 242 24.81 19.74 -37.29
N THR A 243 25.23 18.52 -37.60
CA THR A 243 25.31 18.01 -38.97
C THR A 243 24.26 16.94 -39.16
N VAL A 244 23.35 17.12 -40.10
CA VAL A 244 22.34 16.12 -40.46
C VAL A 244 22.95 15.15 -41.44
N SER A 245 23.16 13.91 -41.05
CA SER A 245 23.72 12.86 -41.91
C SER A 245 22.68 12.25 -42.84
N GLU A 246 21.50 11.98 -42.30
CA GLU A 246 20.38 11.39 -43.04
C GLU A 246 19.05 11.97 -42.56
N VAL A 247 18.09 12.03 -43.48
CA VAL A 247 16.68 12.29 -43.18
C VAL A 247 15.91 11.02 -43.52
N ARG A 248 15.09 10.54 -42.58
CA ARG A 248 14.28 9.33 -42.75
C ARG A 248 12.81 9.66 -42.46
N GLU A 249 11.95 9.25 -43.37
CA GLU A 249 10.51 9.34 -43.20
C GLU A 249 10.01 8.15 -42.43
N LYS A 250 9.10 8.40 -41.47
CA LYS A 250 8.37 7.35 -40.74
C LYS A 250 7.23 6.86 -41.64
N VAL A 251 7.39 5.70 -42.24
CA VAL A 251 6.38 5.08 -43.09
C VAL A 251 5.60 4.09 -42.23
N LEU A 252 4.32 4.38 -42.04
CA LEU A 252 3.39 3.50 -41.34
C LEU A 252 2.85 2.46 -42.32
N PRO A 253 2.74 1.18 -41.95
CA PRO A 253 2.09 0.18 -42.79
C PRO A 253 0.62 0.53 -43.03
N GLU A 254 0.04 0.06 -44.12
CA GLU A 254 -1.42 0.16 -44.33
C GLU A 254 -2.16 -0.75 -43.31
N LEU A 255 -3.37 -0.33 -42.91
CA LEU A 255 -4.21 -1.14 -42.04
C LEU A 255 -5.00 -2.14 -42.90
N ASP A 256 -4.38 -3.28 -43.15
CA ASP A 256 -4.90 -4.39 -43.94
C ASP A 256 -4.62 -5.75 -43.25
N ASP A 257 -4.93 -6.82 -43.95
CA ASP A 257 -4.75 -8.18 -43.41
C ASP A 257 -3.27 -8.57 -43.26
N ASP A 258 -2.39 -8.02 -44.12
CA ASP A 258 -0.94 -8.23 -43.98
C ASP A 258 -0.42 -7.58 -42.70
N PHE A 259 -0.91 -6.37 -42.36
CA PHE A 259 -0.61 -5.71 -41.10
C PHE A 259 -1.09 -6.55 -39.89
N ALA A 260 -2.31 -7.10 -39.94
CA ALA A 260 -2.84 -7.90 -38.84
C ALA A 260 -1.98 -9.17 -38.59
N THR A 261 -1.48 -9.76 -39.68
CA THR A 261 -0.57 -10.91 -39.62
C THR A 261 0.78 -10.52 -39.01
N ASP A 262 1.38 -9.43 -39.49
CA ASP A 262 2.70 -8.96 -39.04
C ASP A 262 2.68 -8.44 -37.58
N ALA A 263 1.59 -7.79 -37.17
CA ALA A 263 1.44 -7.17 -35.85
C ALA A 263 1.17 -8.20 -34.74
N ALA A 264 0.30 -9.17 -34.99
CA ALA A 264 -0.21 -10.03 -33.95
C ALA A 264 -0.58 -11.48 -34.41
N GLY A 265 -0.35 -11.81 -35.68
CA GLY A 265 -0.57 -13.16 -36.21
C GLY A 265 -2.05 -13.49 -36.51
N PHE A 266 -2.89 -12.48 -36.69
CA PHE A 266 -4.28 -12.66 -37.12
C PHE A 266 -4.38 -12.81 -38.64
N GLU A 267 -5.36 -13.58 -39.12
CA GLU A 267 -5.55 -13.78 -40.56
C GLU A 267 -6.16 -12.54 -41.22
N THR A 268 -6.96 -11.75 -40.49
CA THR A 268 -7.60 -10.55 -41.02
C THR A 268 -7.55 -9.39 -40.02
N LEU A 269 -7.65 -8.17 -40.55
CA LEU A 269 -7.75 -6.96 -39.72
C LEU A 269 -9.04 -6.94 -38.89
N ASP A 270 -10.13 -7.49 -39.40
CA ASP A 270 -11.39 -7.60 -38.68
C ASP A 270 -11.30 -8.54 -37.49
N GLU A 271 -10.56 -9.65 -37.60
CA GLU A 271 -10.26 -10.55 -36.47
C GLU A 271 -9.43 -9.84 -35.40
N MET A 272 -8.38 -9.12 -35.80
CA MET A 272 -7.57 -8.33 -34.87
C MET A 272 -8.43 -7.28 -34.13
N ARG A 273 -9.29 -6.55 -34.84
CA ARG A 273 -10.23 -5.60 -34.22
C ARG A 273 -11.19 -6.26 -33.25
N ALA A 274 -11.72 -7.43 -33.62
CA ALA A 274 -12.64 -8.19 -32.75
C ALA A 274 -11.95 -8.63 -31.47
N GLU A 275 -10.71 -9.13 -31.56
CA GLU A 275 -9.92 -9.53 -30.39
C GLU A 275 -9.56 -8.35 -29.48
N LEU A 276 -9.13 -7.23 -30.05
CA LEU A 276 -8.85 -5.99 -29.29
C LEU A 276 -10.11 -5.52 -28.55
N ARG A 277 -11.27 -5.54 -29.24
CA ARG A 277 -12.55 -5.18 -28.63
C ARG A 277 -12.93 -6.12 -27.51
N ALA A 278 -12.76 -7.43 -27.69
CA ALA A 278 -13.03 -8.44 -26.67
C ALA A 278 -12.10 -8.25 -25.45
N GLY A 279 -10.82 -8.00 -25.68
CA GLY A 279 -9.85 -7.70 -24.64
C GLY A 279 -10.19 -6.46 -23.83
N LEU A 280 -10.55 -5.36 -24.51
CA LEU A 280 -11.00 -4.12 -23.86
C LEU A 280 -12.28 -4.34 -23.05
N LEU A 281 -13.27 -5.06 -23.62
CA LEU A 281 -14.52 -5.37 -22.92
C LEU A 281 -14.24 -6.20 -21.67
N SER A 282 -13.43 -7.24 -21.76
CA SER A 282 -13.08 -8.08 -20.61
C SER A 282 -12.30 -7.30 -19.53
N ALA A 283 -11.43 -6.37 -19.93
CA ALA A 283 -10.74 -5.49 -18.99
C ALA A 283 -11.72 -4.54 -18.30
N ASP A 284 -12.68 -3.99 -19.02
CA ASP A 284 -13.70 -3.11 -18.46
C ASP A 284 -14.72 -3.87 -17.59
N GLU A 285 -15.09 -5.11 -17.94
CA GLU A 285 -15.89 -6.00 -17.08
C GLU A 285 -15.25 -6.19 -15.71
N ARG A 286 -13.94 -6.45 -15.68
CA ARG A 286 -13.18 -6.55 -14.42
C ARG A 286 -13.13 -5.22 -13.67
N ALA A 287 -13.07 -4.10 -14.37
CA ALA A 287 -13.12 -2.77 -13.76
C ALA A 287 -14.49 -2.49 -13.14
N VAL A 288 -15.56 -2.74 -13.88
CA VAL A 288 -16.97 -2.61 -13.41
C VAL A 288 -17.20 -3.46 -12.16
N GLU A 289 -16.71 -4.71 -12.15
CA GLU A 289 -16.88 -5.58 -11.00
C GLU A 289 -16.14 -5.05 -9.78
N ARG A 290 -14.89 -4.60 -9.93
CA ARG A 290 -14.14 -3.98 -8.80
C ARG A 290 -14.81 -2.72 -8.29
N GLU A 291 -15.30 -1.84 -9.19
CA GLU A 291 -16.02 -0.62 -8.85
C GLU A 291 -17.31 -0.95 -8.08
N PHE A 292 -18.06 -1.93 -8.56
CA PHE A 292 -19.30 -2.37 -7.92
C PHE A 292 -19.05 -2.98 -6.53
N ARG A 293 -18.05 -3.87 -6.39
CA ARG A 293 -17.66 -4.45 -5.10
C ARG A 293 -17.27 -3.36 -4.09
N GLY A 294 -16.48 -2.38 -4.53
CA GLY A 294 -16.11 -1.22 -3.70
C GLY A 294 -17.32 -0.39 -3.27
N ALA A 295 -18.20 -0.08 -4.22
CA ALA A 295 -19.40 0.73 -3.95
C ALA A 295 -20.40 0.02 -3.03
N VAL A 296 -20.56 -1.30 -3.16
CA VAL A 296 -21.42 -2.11 -2.26
C VAL A 296 -20.85 -2.10 -0.83
N LEU A 297 -19.54 -2.25 -0.69
CA LEU A 297 -18.89 -2.18 0.63
C LEU A 297 -19.03 -0.79 1.25
N ASP A 298 -18.86 0.27 0.47
CA ASP A 298 -19.04 1.65 0.94
C ASP A 298 -20.49 1.94 1.35
N ALA A 299 -21.46 1.41 0.61
CA ALA A 299 -22.87 1.50 0.98
C ALA A 299 -23.17 0.76 2.29
N ALA A 300 -22.55 -0.40 2.52
CA ALA A 300 -22.68 -1.13 3.78
C ALA A 300 -22.03 -0.34 4.95
N VAL A 301 -20.89 0.28 4.73
CA VAL A 301 -20.23 1.17 5.71
C VAL A 301 -21.12 2.36 6.05
N ALA A 302 -21.73 2.99 5.04
CA ALA A 302 -22.65 4.11 5.25
C ALA A 302 -23.92 3.72 6.04
N ALA A 303 -24.40 2.47 5.88
CA ALA A 303 -25.54 1.95 6.63
C ALA A 303 -25.18 1.51 8.07
N ALA A 304 -23.90 1.26 8.35
CA ALA A 304 -23.42 0.81 9.64
C ALA A 304 -23.03 1.99 10.56
N ARG A 305 -22.89 1.69 11.85
CA ARG A 305 -22.29 2.62 12.82
C ARG A 305 -20.92 2.07 13.23
N VAL A 306 -19.88 2.81 12.88
CA VAL A 306 -18.50 2.46 13.19
C VAL A 306 -17.83 3.68 13.79
N SER A 307 -17.31 3.55 15.00
CA SER A 307 -16.46 4.56 15.63
C SER A 307 -15.01 4.14 15.48
N VAL A 308 -14.19 5.01 14.87
CA VAL A 308 -12.77 4.76 14.67
C VAL A 308 -11.98 5.82 15.44
N PRO A 309 -11.12 5.42 16.40
CA PRO A 309 -10.27 6.36 17.12
C PRO A 309 -9.24 7.04 16.21
N ASP A 310 -8.96 8.33 16.46
CA ASP A 310 -7.92 9.06 15.72
C ASP A 310 -6.56 8.38 15.76
N ALA A 311 -6.17 7.82 16.90
CA ALA A 311 -4.91 7.09 17.04
C ALA A 311 -4.79 5.89 16.10
N LEU A 312 -5.89 5.20 15.78
CA LEU A 312 -5.92 4.11 14.81
C LEU A 312 -5.83 4.62 13.37
N ILE A 313 -6.50 5.74 13.10
CA ILE A 313 -6.43 6.41 11.79
C ILE A 313 -4.98 6.82 11.51
N ASP A 314 -4.32 7.45 12.49
CA ASP A 314 -2.92 7.88 12.37
C ASP A 314 -1.98 6.69 12.18
N ALA A 315 -2.15 5.62 12.95
CA ALA A 315 -1.35 4.41 12.82
C ALA A 315 -1.53 3.75 11.43
N ARG A 316 -2.76 3.68 10.92
CA ARG A 316 -3.05 3.14 9.58
C ARG A 316 -2.48 4.02 8.46
N ALA A 317 -2.58 5.34 8.60
CA ALA A 317 -1.99 6.29 7.66
C ALA A 317 -0.46 6.12 7.61
N GLN A 318 0.18 6.00 8.77
CA GLN A 318 1.62 5.76 8.88
C GLN A 318 2.03 4.41 8.25
N GLU A 319 1.31 3.32 8.54
CA GLU A 319 1.57 1.99 7.95
C GLU A 319 1.46 2.03 6.42
N THR A 320 0.44 2.71 5.89
CA THR A 320 0.23 2.86 4.45
C THR A 320 1.35 3.67 3.80
N TRP A 321 1.80 4.73 4.49
CA TRP A 321 2.94 5.52 4.06
C TRP A 321 4.23 4.71 4.01
N GLU A 322 4.54 3.91 5.04
CA GLU A 322 5.72 3.06 5.06
C GLU A 322 5.71 2.02 3.93
N ARG A 323 4.55 1.41 3.64
CA ARG A 323 4.41 0.51 2.48
C ARG A 323 4.64 1.23 1.16
N THR A 324 4.17 2.48 1.04
CA THR A 324 4.39 3.32 -0.14
C THR A 324 5.89 3.62 -0.32
N LEU A 325 6.57 4.04 0.74
CA LEU A 325 8.01 4.28 0.72
C LEU A 325 8.80 3.04 0.29
N HIS A 326 8.48 1.89 0.86
CA HIS A 326 9.10 0.62 0.49
C HIS A 326 8.92 0.30 -1.00
N SER A 327 7.72 0.52 -1.54
CA SER A 327 7.45 0.35 -2.98
C SER A 327 8.25 1.33 -3.86
N LEU A 328 8.42 2.57 -3.41
CA LEU A 328 9.20 3.59 -4.13
C LEU A 328 10.69 3.25 -4.13
N GLU A 329 11.24 2.80 -3.00
CA GLU A 329 12.63 2.37 -2.88
C GLU A 329 12.96 1.21 -3.84
N HIS A 330 12.06 0.23 -3.97
CA HIS A 330 12.21 -0.85 -4.94
C HIS A 330 12.24 -0.37 -6.41
N ARG A 331 11.67 0.81 -6.68
CA ARG A 331 11.71 1.46 -8.00
C ARG A 331 12.89 2.44 -8.15
N GLY A 332 13.77 2.51 -7.15
CA GLY A 332 14.94 3.38 -7.15
C GLY A 332 14.66 4.84 -6.81
N LEU A 333 13.46 5.15 -6.28
CA LEU A 333 13.09 6.51 -5.88
C LEU A 333 13.19 6.66 -4.36
N SER A 334 14.07 7.58 -3.90
CA SER A 334 14.20 7.86 -2.48
C SER A 334 13.03 8.69 -1.94
N LYS A 335 12.81 8.61 -0.61
CA LYS A 335 11.80 9.43 0.09
C LYS A 335 11.96 10.93 -0.22
N ASP A 336 13.19 11.46 -0.14
CA ASP A 336 13.44 12.89 -0.35
C ASP A 336 13.15 13.31 -1.79
N ALA A 337 13.52 12.48 -2.79
CA ALA A 337 13.20 12.73 -4.18
C ALA A 337 11.68 12.71 -4.43
N PHE A 338 10.97 11.77 -3.80
CA PHE A 338 9.51 11.71 -3.91
C PHE A 338 8.85 12.95 -3.31
N LEU A 339 9.25 13.39 -2.10
CA LEU A 339 8.70 14.60 -1.45
C LEU A 339 8.97 15.86 -2.28
N GLN A 340 10.15 15.96 -2.91
CA GLN A 340 10.45 17.05 -3.85
C GLN A 340 9.53 17.06 -5.06
N ILE A 341 9.30 15.88 -5.67
CA ILE A 341 8.40 15.75 -6.84
C ILE A 341 6.95 16.09 -6.46
N ALA A 342 6.51 15.60 -5.29
CA ALA A 342 5.17 15.85 -4.77
C ALA A 342 4.95 17.32 -4.36
N GLY A 343 6.02 18.05 -4.04
CA GLY A 343 5.96 19.43 -3.54
C GLY A 343 5.29 19.55 -2.17
N LYS A 344 5.28 18.48 -1.38
CA LYS A 344 4.61 18.36 -0.08
C LYS A 344 5.54 17.78 0.97
N SER A 345 5.30 18.14 2.22
CA SER A 345 5.95 17.51 3.36
C SER A 345 5.33 16.14 3.66
N GLU A 346 6.05 15.29 4.39
CA GLU A 346 5.53 14.02 4.87
C GLU A 346 4.29 14.19 5.75
N GLU A 347 4.28 15.20 6.62
CA GLU A 347 3.15 15.51 7.50
C GLU A 347 1.88 15.87 6.71
N GLU A 348 2.02 16.64 5.62
CA GLU A 348 0.90 16.96 4.72
C GLU A 348 0.37 15.72 4.01
N LEU A 349 1.26 14.82 3.53
CA LEU A 349 0.85 13.58 2.88
C LEU A 349 0.15 12.62 3.85
N LEU A 350 0.65 12.51 5.08
CA LEU A 350 0.01 11.73 6.14
C LEU A 350 -1.38 12.30 6.48
N ALA A 351 -1.50 13.62 6.61
CA ALA A 351 -2.78 14.27 6.87
C ALA A 351 -3.79 14.04 5.73
N GLU A 352 -3.35 14.09 4.48
CA GLU A 352 -4.18 13.82 3.31
C GLU A 352 -4.63 12.34 3.22
N SER A 353 -3.84 11.40 3.75
CA SER A 353 -4.18 9.97 3.74
C SER A 353 -5.12 9.53 4.87
N ARG A 354 -5.35 10.38 5.89
CA ARG A 354 -6.24 10.07 7.02
C ARG A 354 -7.67 9.67 6.62
N PRO A 355 -8.36 10.34 5.69
CA PRO A 355 -9.70 9.93 5.26
C PRO A 355 -9.73 8.52 4.67
N ASP A 356 -8.74 8.17 3.85
CA ASP A 356 -8.62 6.84 3.25
C ASP A 356 -8.31 5.77 4.31
N ALA A 357 -7.45 6.11 5.28
CA ALA A 357 -7.15 5.26 6.42
C ALA A 357 -8.39 5.00 7.28
N GLU A 358 -9.18 6.03 7.58
CA GLU A 358 -10.45 5.90 8.30
C GLU A 358 -11.44 5.01 7.54
N GLN A 359 -11.60 5.24 6.24
CA GLN A 359 -12.50 4.45 5.40
C GLN A 359 -12.06 2.98 5.34
N SER A 360 -10.77 2.70 5.25
CA SER A 360 -10.22 1.34 5.29
C SER A 360 -10.58 0.64 6.60
N LEU A 361 -10.38 1.29 7.74
CA LEU A 361 -10.71 0.75 9.06
C LEU A 361 -12.22 0.51 9.23
N ARG A 362 -13.06 1.40 8.71
CA ARG A 362 -14.53 1.22 8.72
C ARG A 362 -14.94 0.02 7.87
N ARG A 363 -14.36 -0.17 6.68
CA ARG A 363 -14.61 -1.32 5.80
C ARG A 363 -14.22 -2.63 6.49
N GLU A 364 -13.05 -2.69 7.12
CA GLU A 364 -12.58 -3.85 7.88
C GLU A 364 -13.53 -4.19 9.03
N ALA A 365 -13.99 -3.18 9.79
CA ALA A 365 -14.92 -3.38 10.90
C ALA A 365 -16.27 -3.92 10.44
N VAL A 366 -16.81 -3.43 9.31
CA VAL A 366 -18.06 -3.91 8.74
C VAL A 366 -17.93 -5.35 8.25
N LEU A 367 -16.86 -5.68 7.53
CA LEU A 367 -16.62 -7.07 7.11
C LEU A 367 -16.45 -8.01 8.29
N ALA A 368 -15.71 -7.61 9.32
CA ALA A 368 -15.56 -8.40 10.56
C ALA A 368 -16.92 -8.64 11.26
N ALA A 369 -17.80 -7.64 11.27
CA ALA A 369 -19.12 -7.79 11.85
C ALA A 369 -20.02 -8.72 11.01
N ILE A 370 -19.94 -8.69 9.68
CA ILE A 370 -20.63 -9.63 8.79
C ILE A 370 -20.09 -11.06 8.99
N ILE A 371 -18.76 -11.24 9.10
CA ILE A 371 -18.14 -12.53 9.39
C ILE A 371 -18.70 -13.12 10.69
N ALA A 372 -18.80 -12.30 11.74
CA ALA A 372 -19.31 -12.73 13.04
C ALA A 372 -20.82 -13.04 13.00
N GLU A 373 -21.63 -12.21 12.31
CA GLU A 373 -23.08 -12.40 12.19
C GLU A 373 -23.42 -13.67 11.41
N GLU A 374 -22.70 -13.93 10.32
CA GLU A 374 -22.95 -15.06 9.41
C GLU A 374 -22.18 -16.34 9.81
N GLY A 375 -21.24 -16.24 10.75
CA GLY A 375 -20.44 -17.37 11.19
C GLY A 375 -19.49 -17.89 10.09
N ILE A 376 -18.86 -16.98 9.34
CA ILE A 376 -17.97 -17.33 8.21
C ILE A 376 -16.66 -17.88 8.78
N GLU A 377 -16.43 -19.18 8.56
CA GLU A 377 -15.21 -19.87 8.96
C GLU A 377 -14.60 -20.58 7.73
N PRO A 378 -13.59 -20.00 7.07
CA PRO A 378 -12.94 -20.61 5.92
C PRO A 378 -12.33 -21.97 6.26
N SER A 379 -12.61 -22.96 5.43
CA SER A 379 -12.02 -24.28 5.52
C SER A 379 -10.58 -24.30 5.01
N ASP A 380 -9.81 -25.35 5.36
CA ASP A 380 -8.46 -25.53 4.82
C ASP A 380 -8.47 -25.62 3.28
N ALA A 381 -9.56 -26.07 2.65
CA ALA A 381 -9.73 -26.09 1.21
C ALA A 381 -9.87 -24.67 0.62
N ASP A 382 -10.61 -23.78 1.31
CA ASP A 382 -10.75 -22.38 0.89
C ASP A 382 -9.42 -21.64 0.98
N LEU A 383 -8.65 -21.90 2.06
CA LEU A 383 -7.32 -21.33 2.24
C LEU A 383 -6.35 -21.78 1.13
N LEU A 384 -6.41 -23.06 0.75
CA LEU A 384 -5.60 -23.59 -0.35
C LEU A 384 -6.00 -22.98 -1.68
N ALA A 385 -7.30 -22.87 -1.96
CA ALA A 385 -7.77 -22.28 -3.21
C ALA A 385 -7.28 -20.83 -3.36
N ALA A 386 -7.39 -20.03 -2.30
CA ALA A 386 -6.90 -18.65 -2.28
C ALA A 386 -5.37 -18.54 -2.48
N LEU A 387 -4.61 -19.44 -1.86
CA LEU A 387 -3.16 -19.50 -2.05
C LEU A 387 -2.77 -19.88 -3.47
N VAL A 388 -3.42 -20.91 -4.03
CA VAL A 388 -3.09 -21.44 -5.37
C VAL A 388 -3.45 -20.43 -6.45
N ASP A 389 -4.51 -19.66 -6.26
CA ASP A 389 -4.93 -18.63 -7.22
C ASP A 389 -3.90 -17.50 -7.34
N GLY A 390 -3.21 -17.17 -6.24
CA GLY A 390 -2.12 -16.18 -6.22
C GLY A 390 -0.77 -16.69 -6.73
N LEU A 391 -0.63 -18.00 -7.02
CA LEU A 391 0.63 -18.58 -7.48
C LEU A 391 0.72 -18.66 -9.00
N ALA A 392 1.92 -18.41 -9.54
CA ALA A 392 2.21 -18.69 -10.95
C ALA A 392 1.98 -20.18 -11.25
N PRO A 393 1.58 -20.55 -12.48
CA PRO A 393 1.25 -21.93 -12.84
C PRO A 393 2.33 -22.95 -12.46
N GLU A 394 3.61 -22.57 -12.58
CA GLU A 394 4.77 -23.41 -12.27
C GLU A 394 4.97 -23.62 -10.75
N GLN A 395 4.37 -22.78 -9.93
CA GLN A 395 4.48 -22.80 -8.46
C GLN A 395 3.29 -23.49 -7.80
N ARG A 396 2.27 -23.84 -8.59
CA ARG A 396 1.06 -24.49 -8.08
C ARG A 396 1.38 -25.91 -7.62
N PRO A 397 0.87 -26.35 -6.46
CA PRO A 397 1.09 -27.70 -5.97
C PRO A 397 0.52 -28.72 -6.96
N ALA A 398 1.30 -29.76 -7.26
CA ALA A 398 0.91 -30.80 -8.22
C ALA A 398 -0.02 -31.86 -7.60
N ASN A 399 -0.12 -31.93 -6.28
CA ASN A 399 -0.91 -32.94 -5.57
C ASN A 399 -1.23 -32.52 -4.13
N ALA A 400 -2.22 -33.20 -3.53
CA ALA A 400 -2.68 -32.97 -2.16
C ALA A 400 -1.56 -33.03 -1.08
N GLY A 401 -0.48 -33.79 -1.32
CA GLY A 401 0.65 -33.84 -0.39
C GLY A 401 1.50 -32.57 -0.38
N GLU A 402 1.59 -31.88 -1.51
CA GLU A 402 2.26 -30.57 -1.63
C GLU A 402 1.37 -29.45 -1.07
N GLU A 403 0.06 -29.54 -1.28
CA GLU A 403 -0.94 -28.65 -0.68
C GLU A 403 -0.86 -28.69 0.85
N ALA A 404 -0.85 -29.87 1.44
CA ALA A 404 -0.71 -30.03 2.88
C ALA A 404 0.60 -29.46 3.43
N LYS A 405 1.71 -29.60 2.68
CA LYS A 405 3.01 -29.00 3.05
C LYS A 405 2.99 -27.49 2.97
N LEU A 406 2.22 -26.91 2.06
CA LEU A 406 2.07 -25.44 1.90
C LEU A 406 1.37 -24.87 3.13
N LEU A 407 0.23 -25.45 3.54
CA LEU A 407 -0.47 -25.05 4.76
C LEU A 407 0.38 -25.24 6.03
N ASP A 408 1.10 -26.38 6.14
CA ASP A 408 1.96 -26.64 7.30
C ASP A 408 3.13 -25.63 7.40
N ARG A 409 3.68 -25.17 6.28
CA ARG A 409 4.66 -24.07 6.26
C ARG A 409 4.09 -22.76 6.80
N LEU A 410 2.88 -22.38 6.38
CA LEU A 410 2.21 -21.18 6.86
C LEU A 410 1.85 -21.28 8.34
N ARG A 411 1.40 -22.46 8.78
CA ARG A 411 1.12 -22.74 10.21
C ARG A 411 2.38 -22.59 11.06
N LYS A 412 3.52 -23.13 10.61
CA LYS A 412 4.82 -22.99 11.31
C LYS A 412 5.37 -21.56 11.27
N ALA A 413 5.06 -20.80 10.23
CA ALA A 413 5.43 -19.39 10.12
C ALA A 413 4.49 -18.45 10.91
N GLY A 414 3.41 -18.96 11.54
CA GLY A 414 2.43 -18.15 12.25
C GLY A 414 1.49 -17.35 11.34
N ARG A 415 1.51 -17.56 10.02
CA ARG A 415 0.77 -16.78 9.03
C ARG A 415 -0.58 -17.39 8.63
N LEU A 416 -0.91 -18.57 9.14
CA LEU A 416 -2.17 -19.25 8.77
C LEU A 416 -3.40 -18.50 9.25
N GLN A 417 -3.31 -17.84 10.41
CA GLN A 417 -4.42 -17.07 10.97
C GLN A 417 -4.68 -15.79 10.16
N GLU A 418 -3.64 -15.09 9.76
CA GLU A 418 -3.71 -13.93 8.86
C GLU A 418 -4.41 -14.31 7.54
N LEU A 419 -3.96 -15.40 6.90
CA LEU A 419 -4.60 -15.90 5.68
C LEU A 419 -6.09 -16.26 5.89
N ARG A 420 -6.42 -16.82 7.04
CA ARG A 420 -7.81 -17.16 7.36
C ARG A 420 -8.69 -15.91 7.50
N GLU A 421 -8.17 -14.86 8.11
CA GLU A 421 -8.85 -13.56 8.21
C GLU A 421 -9.04 -12.91 6.84
N ASP A 422 -8.03 -12.97 5.97
CA ASP A 422 -8.10 -12.45 4.60
C ASP A 422 -9.17 -13.19 3.77
N VAL A 423 -9.17 -14.53 3.81
CA VAL A 423 -10.14 -15.36 3.08
C VAL A 423 -11.56 -15.17 3.63
N ALA A 424 -11.72 -15.06 4.95
CA ALA A 424 -13.01 -14.75 5.56
C ALA A 424 -13.53 -13.37 5.12
N GLY A 425 -12.64 -12.37 5.03
CA GLY A 425 -12.97 -11.04 4.52
C GLY A 425 -13.45 -11.06 3.08
N GLU A 426 -12.78 -11.84 2.21
CA GLU A 426 -13.18 -11.99 0.81
C GLU A 426 -14.53 -12.72 0.70
N GLN A 427 -14.76 -13.80 1.47
CA GLN A 427 -16.06 -14.50 1.50
C GLN A 427 -17.19 -13.60 2.01
N ALA A 428 -16.93 -12.78 3.02
CA ALA A 428 -17.89 -11.81 3.52
C ALA A 428 -18.23 -10.73 2.48
N LEU A 429 -17.22 -10.27 1.74
CA LEU A 429 -17.43 -9.31 0.65
C LEU A 429 -18.22 -9.94 -0.51
N GLU A 430 -17.95 -11.19 -0.88
CA GLU A 430 -18.74 -11.92 -1.89
C GLU A 430 -20.20 -12.08 -1.46
N LEU A 431 -20.42 -12.43 -0.19
CA LEU A 431 -21.78 -12.53 0.36
C LEU A 431 -22.50 -11.17 0.29
N LEU A 432 -21.82 -10.10 0.71
CA LEU A 432 -22.34 -8.73 0.66
C LEU A 432 -22.71 -8.31 -0.78
N VAL A 433 -21.83 -8.57 -1.75
CA VAL A 433 -22.05 -8.26 -3.18
C VAL A 433 -23.19 -9.07 -3.75
N SER A 434 -23.29 -10.37 -3.43
CA SER A 434 -24.38 -11.25 -3.88
C SER A 434 -25.74 -10.85 -3.33
N ALA A 435 -25.77 -10.25 -2.13
CA ALA A 435 -26.97 -9.74 -1.48
C ALA A 435 -27.38 -8.35 -1.95
N ALA A 436 -26.53 -7.64 -2.70
CA ALA A 436 -26.80 -6.31 -3.22
C ALA A 436 -27.65 -6.35 -4.50
N THR A 437 -28.37 -5.25 -4.77
CA THR A 437 -29.16 -5.07 -5.98
C THR A 437 -28.49 -4.05 -6.88
N PRO A 438 -27.98 -4.46 -8.05
CA PRO A 438 -27.38 -3.52 -8.99
C PRO A 438 -28.45 -2.63 -9.63
N LEU A 439 -28.20 -1.32 -9.67
CA LEU A 439 -29.02 -0.33 -10.35
C LEU A 439 -28.28 0.29 -11.52
N ALA A 440 -29.00 0.58 -12.60
CA ALA A 440 -28.43 1.41 -13.66
C ALA A 440 -28.05 2.80 -13.10
N PRO A 441 -26.90 3.38 -13.49
CA PRO A 441 -26.40 4.63 -12.90
C PRO A 441 -27.38 5.80 -12.93
N GLY A 442 -28.19 5.91 -14.00
CA GLY A 442 -29.21 6.95 -14.13
C GLY A 442 -30.34 6.81 -13.11
N LEU A 443 -30.71 5.60 -12.73
CA LEU A 443 -31.73 5.33 -11.69
C LEU A 443 -31.19 5.58 -10.28
N ALA A 444 -29.93 5.23 -10.04
CA ALA A 444 -29.26 5.49 -8.77
C ALA A 444 -29.18 7.00 -8.49
N ALA A 445 -28.69 7.79 -9.45
CA ALA A 445 -28.60 9.25 -9.33
C ALA A 445 -29.99 9.94 -9.21
N ALA A 446 -31.03 9.37 -9.82
CA ALA A 446 -32.39 9.90 -9.70
C ALA A 446 -32.97 9.65 -8.29
N ARG A 447 -32.67 8.49 -7.69
CA ARG A 447 -33.12 8.15 -6.32
C ARG A 447 -32.39 8.96 -5.25
N GLU A 448 -31.08 9.18 -5.40
CA GLU A 448 -30.30 10.02 -4.50
C GLU A 448 -30.84 11.45 -4.42
N LYS A 449 -31.29 12.01 -5.55
CA LYS A 449 -31.95 13.32 -5.62
C LYS A 449 -33.37 13.36 -5.01
N LEU A 450 -34.05 12.23 -4.97
CA LEU A 450 -35.40 12.13 -4.39
C LEU A 450 -35.37 11.90 -2.89
N TRP A 451 -34.24 11.49 -2.34
CA TRP A 451 -34.05 11.21 -0.91
C TRP A 451 -33.22 12.31 -0.22
N THR A 452 -33.57 13.58 -0.41
CA THR A 452 -33.19 14.61 0.53
C THR A 452 -34.19 14.57 1.70
N PRO A 453 -33.75 14.20 2.93
CA PRO A 453 -34.59 14.40 4.11
C PRO A 453 -34.91 15.89 4.18
N GLY A 454 -36.18 16.22 4.35
CA GLY A 454 -36.67 17.58 4.32
C GLY A 454 -35.89 18.52 5.22
N SER A 455 -35.57 19.68 4.68
CA SER A 455 -35.23 20.91 5.36
C SER A 455 -36.23 21.25 6.48
#